data_7b56d3634a51230e412ed99398ed3795
#
_entry.id   7b56d3634a51230e412ed99398ed3795
#
_cell.length_a   1.000
_cell.length_b   1.000
_cell.length_c   1.000
_cell.angle_alpha   90.00
_cell.angle_beta   90.00
_cell.angle_gamma   90.00
#
_symmetry.space_group_name_H-M   'P 1'
#
loop_
_entity.id
_entity.type
_entity.pdbx_description
1 polymer ?
#
loop_
_entity_poly.entity_id
_entity_poly.type
_entity_poly.pdbx_seq_one_letter_code
_entity_poly.pdbx_strand_id
1 'polypeptide(L)'
;LEISEIHSDYTGYGVSCNGASDGFIDITVTGGAGNYTYEWSNGATTEDLSDLSAGTYSVVATDENGYPVSISVEITETEEMAISETHSSYTSYGVSCNGASDGSIDVTVTGGTGNYTYAWSNGATSEDVSDLGAGTYSVTATDENGCSVSIEVEITETEEMAISESHSSYTGYGVSCNGEQD
;
A
#
# COMPACT_ATOMS: atom_id res chain seq x y z
N LEU A 1 -29.18 -34.77 -10.50
CA LEU A 1 -28.25 -34.00 -9.68
C LEU A 1 -28.17 -32.56 -10.19
N GLU A 2 -28.24 -31.61 -9.27
CA GLU A 2 -27.95 -30.18 -9.51
C GLU A 2 -26.91 -29.73 -8.50
N ILE A 3 -26.03 -28.80 -8.91
CA ILE A 3 -25.01 -28.19 -8.06
C ILE A 3 -25.08 -26.67 -8.22
N SER A 4 -25.04 -25.98 -7.11
CA SER A 4 -24.92 -24.52 -7.02
C SER A 4 -23.77 -24.15 -6.09
N GLU A 5 -23.25 -22.93 -6.20
CA GLU A 5 -22.19 -22.43 -5.35
C GLU A 5 -22.44 -20.99 -4.91
N ILE A 6 -21.82 -20.64 -3.82
CA ILE A 6 -21.51 -19.27 -3.41
C ILE A 6 -20.03 -19.23 -3.02
N HIS A 7 -19.39 -18.11 -3.26
CA HIS A 7 -17.98 -17.91 -2.91
C HIS A 7 -17.77 -16.55 -2.26
N SER A 8 -16.59 -16.37 -1.68
CA SER A 8 -16.19 -15.11 -1.06
C SER A 8 -16.25 -13.94 -2.04
N ASP A 9 -16.72 -12.80 -1.54
CA ASP A 9 -16.80 -11.54 -2.28
C ASP A 9 -16.27 -10.40 -1.39
N TYR A 10 -15.09 -9.91 -1.74
CA TYR A 10 -14.46 -8.73 -1.15
C TYR A 10 -14.49 -7.60 -2.18
N THR A 11 -15.57 -6.82 -2.18
CA THR A 11 -15.79 -5.72 -3.15
C THR A 11 -15.58 -6.11 -4.62
N GLY A 12 -16.11 -7.31 -5.01
CA GLY A 12 -16.04 -7.84 -6.37
C GLY A 12 -14.87 -8.78 -6.66
N TYR A 13 -14.07 -9.14 -5.64
CA TYR A 13 -12.97 -10.08 -5.75
C TYR A 13 -13.13 -11.23 -4.77
N GLY A 14 -12.62 -12.40 -5.12
CA GLY A 14 -12.75 -13.61 -4.33
C GLY A 14 -11.80 -13.70 -3.12
N VAL A 15 -10.75 -12.88 -3.07
CA VAL A 15 -9.86 -12.71 -1.91
C VAL A 15 -9.72 -11.25 -1.53
N SER A 16 -9.38 -10.97 -0.26
CA SER A 16 -9.33 -9.61 0.26
C SER A 16 -8.24 -8.75 -0.37
N CYS A 17 -7.06 -9.32 -0.61
CA CYS A 17 -5.88 -8.64 -1.12
C CYS A 17 -5.20 -9.47 -2.20
N ASN A 18 -4.39 -8.82 -3.03
CA ASN A 18 -3.49 -9.52 -3.94
C ASN A 18 -2.59 -10.49 -3.16
N GLY A 19 -2.55 -11.77 -3.59
CA GLY A 19 -1.81 -12.83 -2.95
C GLY A 19 -2.41 -13.35 -1.63
N ALA A 20 -3.57 -12.87 -1.20
CA ALA A 20 -4.25 -13.40 -0.02
C ALA A 20 -4.75 -14.83 -0.26
N SER A 21 -4.98 -15.55 0.84
CA SER A 21 -5.52 -16.91 0.83
C SER A 21 -6.66 -17.01 1.85
N ASP A 22 -7.66 -16.17 1.69
CA ASP A 22 -8.83 -16.07 2.57
C ASP A 22 -10.14 -16.28 1.80
N GLY A 23 -10.07 -16.75 0.57
CA GLY A 23 -11.21 -17.14 -0.24
C GLY A 23 -11.89 -18.40 0.27
N PHE A 24 -13.18 -18.53 -0.03
CA PHE A 24 -13.93 -19.77 0.21
C PHE A 24 -14.86 -20.08 -0.96
N ILE A 25 -15.23 -21.35 -1.07
CA ILE A 25 -16.31 -21.86 -1.95
C ILE A 25 -17.17 -22.78 -1.12
N ASP A 26 -18.48 -22.48 -1.06
CA ASP A 26 -19.54 -23.30 -0.44
C ASP A 26 -20.40 -23.83 -1.58
N ILE A 27 -20.55 -25.15 -1.68
CA ILE A 27 -21.37 -25.76 -2.70
C ILE A 27 -22.57 -26.46 -2.08
N THR A 28 -23.67 -26.48 -2.83
CA THR A 28 -24.85 -27.23 -2.48
C THR A 28 -25.23 -28.18 -3.61
N VAL A 29 -25.28 -29.48 -3.30
CA VAL A 29 -25.71 -30.51 -4.25
C VAL A 29 -27.12 -30.97 -3.88
N THR A 30 -28.00 -31.06 -4.87
CA THR A 30 -29.38 -31.49 -4.67
C THR A 30 -29.80 -32.58 -5.66
N GLY A 31 -30.76 -33.42 -5.29
CA GLY A 31 -31.25 -34.55 -6.07
C GLY A 31 -30.35 -35.78 -5.97
N GLY A 32 -30.64 -36.80 -6.77
CA GLY A 32 -29.91 -38.08 -6.74
C GLY A 32 -30.21 -38.93 -5.52
N ALA A 33 -29.29 -39.84 -5.17
CA ALA A 33 -29.38 -40.75 -4.05
C ALA A 33 -28.33 -40.42 -2.96
N GLY A 34 -28.81 -40.00 -1.83
CA GLY A 34 -28.22 -40.01 -0.49
C GLY A 34 -26.91 -39.26 -0.27
N ASN A 35 -25.82 -39.95 -0.08
CA ASN A 35 -24.54 -39.33 0.24
C ASN A 35 -23.77 -39.00 -1.01
N TYR A 36 -23.09 -37.83 -0.99
CA TYR A 36 -22.23 -37.41 -2.10
C TYR A 36 -20.76 -37.60 -1.74
N THR A 37 -19.95 -37.86 -2.76
CA THR A 37 -18.49 -37.80 -2.69
C THR A 37 -18.00 -36.67 -3.56
N TYR A 38 -16.98 -35.96 -3.14
CA TYR A 38 -16.43 -34.77 -3.81
C TYR A 38 -14.98 -35.00 -4.23
N GLU A 39 -14.65 -34.55 -5.41
CA GLU A 39 -13.28 -34.56 -5.93
C GLU A 39 -12.96 -33.20 -6.55
N TRP A 40 -12.18 -32.41 -5.84
CA TRP A 40 -11.75 -31.10 -6.28
C TRP A 40 -10.46 -31.14 -7.08
N SER A 41 -10.28 -30.16 -7.95
CA SER A 41 -9.05 -30.00 -8.77
C SER A 41 -7.78 -29.81 -7.94
N ASN A 42 -7.89 -29.30 -6.71
CA ASN A 42 -6.79 -29.15 -5.75
C ASN A 42 -6.55 -30.42 -4.90
N GLY A 43 -7.32 -31.47 -5.13
CA GLY A 43 -7.20 -32.76 -4.41
C GLY A 43 -8.01 -32.85 -3.11
N ALA A 44 -8.76 -31.81 -2.75
CA ALA A 44 -9.68 -31.88 -1.59
C ALA A 44 -10.87 -32.80 -1.89
N THR A 45 -11.46 -33.35 -0.82
CA THR A 45 -12.64 -34.24 -0.88
C THR A 45 -13.75 -33.79 0.05
N THR A 46 -13.65 -32.58 0.60
CA THR A 46 -14.69 -31.92 1.41
C THR A 46 -15.77 -31.35 0.50
N GLU A 47 -16.97 -31.09 1.03
CA GLU A 47 -18.03 -30.41 0.30
C GLU A 47 -17.60 -29.00 -0.05
N ASP A 48 -17.11 -28.24 0.93
CA ASP A 48 -16.70 -26.85 0.82
C ASP A 48 -15.19 -26.70 0.89
N LEU A 49 -14.70 -25.56 0.41
CA LEU A 49 -13.30 -25.17 0.49
C LEU A 49 -13.15 -23.84 1.22
N SER A 50 -12.08 -23.70 1.99
CA SER A 50 -11.64 -22.45 2.64
C SER A 50 -10.16 -22.20 2.39
N ASP A 51 -9.69 -21.02 2.81
CA ASP A 51 -8.29 -20.63 2.71
C ASP A 51 -7.75 -20.70 1.27
N LEU A 52 -8.59 -20.26 0.33
CA LEU A 52 -8.27 -20.29 -1.10
C LEU A 52 -7.55 -19.03 -1.54
N SER A 53 -6.50 -19.21 -2.30
CA SER A 53 -5.89 -18.16 -3.11
C SER A 53 -6.69 -17.95 -4.41
N ALA A 54 -6.41 -16.86 -5.12
CA ALA A 54 -6.93 -16.66 -6.47
C ALA A 54 -6.58 -17.84 -7.38
N GLY A 55 -7.55 -18.24 -8.20
CA GLY A 55 -7.41 -19.38 -9.11
C GLY A 55 -8.74 -20.01 -9.48
N THR A 56 -8.69 -20.99 -10.35
CA THR A 56 -9.87 -21.73 -10.78
C THR A 56 -9.94 -23.08 -10.06
N TYR A 57 -11.06 -23.32 -9.40
CA TYR A 57 -11.35 -24.55 -8.68
C TYR A 57 -12.53 -25.27 -9.34
N SER A 58 -12.37 -26.55 -9.64
CA SER A 58 -13.45 -27.36 -10.17
C SER A 58 -13.70 -28.57 -9.28
N VAL A 59 -14.95 -28.94 -9.15
CA VAL A 59 -15.39 -30.08 -8.34
C VAL A 59 -16.25 -31.03 -9.19
N VAL A 60 -16.11 -32.32 -8.93
CA VAL A 60 -17.05 -33.35 -9.33
C VAL A 60 -17.69 -33.91 -8.05
N ALA A 61 -19.00 -33.75 -7.94
CA ALA A 61 -19.81 -34.39 -6.90
C ALA A 61 -20.49 -35.61 -7.48
N THR A 62 -20.39 -36.76 -6.83
CA THR A 62 -20.95 -38.03 -7.29
C THR A 62 -21.88 -38.61 -6.22
N ASP A 63 -23.09 -39.02 -6.59
CA ASP A 63 -24.04 -39.66 -5.69
C ASP A 63 -23.75 -41.17 -5.44
N GLU A 64 -24.48 -41.81 -4.52
CA GLU A 64 -24.29 -43.24 -4.20
C GLU A 64 -24.50 -44.18 -5.39
N ASN A 65 -25.22 -43.75 -6.41
CA ASN A 65 -25.44 -44.54 -7.64
C ASN A 65 -24.36 -44.32 -8.70
N GLY A 66 -23.39 -43.42 -8.42
CA GLY A 66 -22.30 -43.11 -9.34
C GLY A 66 -22.66 -42.07 -10.40
N TYR A 67 -23.71 -41.29 -10.25
CA TYR A 67 -24.03 -40.18 -11.17
C TYR A 67 -23.29 -38.92 -10.75
N PRO A 68 -22.47 -38.33 -11.65
CA PRO A 68 -21.71 -37.13 -11.35
C PRO A 68 -22.46 -35.85 -11.71
N VAL A 69 -22.13 -34.76 -11.03
CA VAL A 69 -22.38 -33.36 -11.44
C VAL A 69 -21.11 -32.56 -11.18
N SER A 70 -20.84 -31.52 -11.96
CA SER A 70 -19.64 -30.72 -11.79
C SER A 70 -19.89 -29.22 -11.96
N ILE A 71 -19.07 -28.41 -11.29
CA ILE A 71 -19.02 -26.97 -11.45
C ILE A 71 -17.58 -26.50 -11.41
N SER A 72 -17.30 -25.31 -11.98
CA SER A 72 -16.02 -24.64 -11.91
C SER A 72 -16.24 -23.21 -11.43
N VAL A 73 -15.47 -22.79 -10.42
CA VAL A 73 -15.56 -21.50 -9.76
C VAL A 73 -14.21 -20.81 -9.87
N GLU A 74 -14.21 -19.52 -10.21
CA GLU A 74 -13.02 -18.69 -10.26
C GLU A 74 -12.99 -17.78 -9.01
N ILE A 75 -11.93 -17.90 -8.22
CA ILE A 75 -11.59 -16.96 -7.14
C ILE A 75 -10.64 -15.94 -7.73
N THR A 76 -11.05 -14.68 -7.74
CA THR A 76 -10.29 -13.58 -8.34
C THR A 76 -9.53 -12.79 -7.27
N GLU A 77 -8.49 -12.05 -7.67
CA GLU A 77 -7.76 -11.12 -6.81
C GLU A 77 -7.61 -9.75 -7.47
N THR A 78 -7.32 -8.73 -6.66
CA THR A 78 -7.02 -7.37 -7.13
C THR A 78 -5.63 -7.29 -7.75
N GLU A 79 -5.34 -6.19 -8.46
CA GLU A 79 -3.95 -5.83 -8.77
C GLU A 79 -3.20 -5.52 -7.47
N GLU A 80 -1.89 -5.84 -7.42
CA GLU A 80 -1.03 -5.50 -6.28
C GLU A 80 -1.00 -3.99 -6.05
N MET A 81 -1.15 -3.57 -4.78
CA MET A 81 -1.04 -2.16 -4.41
C MET A 81 0.39 -1.67 -4.59
N ALA A 82 0.54 -0.54 -5.25
CA ALA A 82 1.82 0.16 -5.39
C ALA A 82 1.67 1.63 -5.03
N ILE A 83 2.69 2.23 -4.40
CA ILE A 83 2.75 3.64 -4.05
C ILE A 83 4.01 4.26 -4.66
N SER A 84 3.87 5.44 -5.22
CA SER A 84 4.97 6.28 -5.70
C SER A 84 4.79 7.69 -5.15
N GLU A 85 5.88 8.46 -5.12
CA GLU A 85 5.86 9.84 -4.64
C GLU A 85 6.60 10.78 -5.57
N THR A 86 6.25 12.05 -5.50
CA THR A 86 7.05 13.18 -5.93
C THR A 86 7.02 14.24 -4.83
N HIS A 87 8.13 14.92 -4.62
CA HIS A 87 8.21 15.96 -3.60
C HIS A 87 8.82 17.26 -4.14
N SER A 88 8.59 18.34 -3.39
CA SER A 88 9.13 19.66 -3.72
C SER A 88 10.66 19.62 -3.87
N SER A 89 11.18 20.36 -4.86
CA SER A 89 12.61 20.45 -5.11
C SER A 89 13.02 21.88 -5.41
N TYR A 90 13.78 22.49 -4.51
CA TYR A 90 14.39 23.80 -4.63
C TYR A 90 15.90 23.63 -4.77
N THR A 91 16.42 23.70 -6.00
CA THR A 91 17.87 23.50 -6.27
C THR A 91 18.49 22.27 -5.57
N SER A 92 17.79 21.13 -5.61
CA SER A 92 18.14 19.83 -5.02
C SER A 92 17.85 19.67 -3.53
N TYR A 93 17.10 20.58 -2.91
CA TYR A 93 16.60 20.47 -1.53
C TYR A 93 15.09 20.49 -1.54
N GLY A 94 14.47 19.85 -0.55
CA GLY A 94 13.01 19.74 -0.45
C GLY A 94 12.33 21.01 0.05
N VAL A 95 13.08 21.94 0.69
CA VAL A 95 12.60 23.26 1.11
C VAL A 95 13.47 24.37 0.54
N SER A 96 12.94 25.60 0.45
CA SER A 96 13.58 26.73 -0.20
C SER A 96 14.86 27.24 0.51
N CYS A 97 14.92 27.12 1.84
CA CYS A 97 16.09 27.50 2.65
C CYS A 97 16.06 26.76 4.00
N ASN A 98 17.17 26.85 4.74
CA ASN A 98 17.26 26.30 6.10
C ASN A 98 16.16 26.83 7.00
N GLY A 99 15.44 25.92 7.68
CA GLY A 99 14.31 26.22 8.55
C GLY A 99 13.01 26.62 7.87
N ALA A 100 12.94 26.56 6.51
CA ALA A 100 11.68 26.78 5.80
C ALA A 100 10.70 25.63 6.03
N SER A 101 9.40 25.92 5.87
CA SER A 101 8.31 24.95 5.94
C SER A 101 7.43 25.12 4.70
N ASP A 102 8.02 24.99 3.52
CA ASP A 102 7.38 25.11 2.21
C ASP A 102 7.55 23.86 1.36
N GLY A 103 7.94 22.76 1.99
CA GLY A 103 8.01 21.44 1.39
C GLY A 103 6.64 20.83 1.12
N SER A 104 6.56 19.94 0.16
CA SER A 104 5.35 19.17 -0.16
C SER A 104 5.71 17.77 -0.64
N ILE A 105 4.80 16.83 -0.42
CA ILE A 105 4.87 15.47 -0.94
C ILE A 105 3.52 15.17 -1.58
N ASP A 106 3.55 14.69 -2.83
CA ASP A 106 2.43 14.23 -3.63
C ASP A 106 2.61 12.71 -3.78
N VAL A 107 1.62 11.91 -3.42
CA VAL A 107 1.66 10.46 -3.55
C VAL A 107 0.62 9.97 -4.54
N THR A 108 0.96 8.93 -5.26
CA THR A 108 0.05 8.23 -6.16
C THR A 108 0.01 6.76 -5.78
N VAL A 109 -1.19 6.25 -5.53
CA VAL A 109 -1.45 4.83 -5.23
C VAL A 109 -2.16 4.18 -6.40
N THR A 110 -1.78 2.96 -6.74
CA THR A 110 -2.41 2.13 -7.78
C THR A 110 -2.63 0.71 -7.26
N GLY A 111 -3.56 -0.03 -7.88
CA GLY A 111 -3.93 -1.38 -7.45
C GLY A 111 -4.88 -1.40 -6.26
N GLY A 112 -5.17 -2.58 -5.72
CA GLY A 112 -6.16 -2.75 -4.65
C GLY A 112 -7.59 -2.43 -5.06
N THR A 113 -8.45 -2.08 -4.11
CA THR A 113 -9.85 -1.73 -4.30
C THR A 113 -10.12 -0.24 -4.05
N GLY A 114 -10.11 0.54 -5.07
CA GLY A 114 -10.70 1.86 -5.31
C GLY A 114 -10.45 3.01 -4.35
N ASN A 115 -11.07 3.12 -3.21
CA ASN A 115 -10.92 4.27 -2.32
C ASN A 115 -9.84 4.01 -1.28
N TYR A 116 -8.87 4.94 -1.20
CA TYR A 116 -7.78 4.82 -0.24
C TYR A 116 -7.96 5.76 0.95
N THR A 117 -7.52 5.31 2.10
CA THR A 117 -7.33 6.14 3.29
C THR A 117 -5.83 6.27 3.58
N TYR A 118 -5.41 7.45 4.03
CA TYR A 118 -4.00 7.77 4.23
C TYR A 118 -3.72 8.06 5.70
N ALA A 119 -2.59 7.58 6.18
CA ALA A 119 -2.09 7.85 7.53
C ALA A 119 -0.62 8.27 7.47
N TRP A 120 -0.36 9.56 7.66
CA TRP A 120 0.97 10.14 7.68
C TRP A 120 1.59 10.15 9.07
N SER A 121 2.91 10.07 9.15
CA SER A 121 3.67 10.17 10.42
C SER A 121 3.48 11.50 11.16
N ASN A 122 3.13 12.58 10.43
CA ASN A 122 2.80 13.89 11.01
C ASN A 122 1.33 14.03 11.44
N GLY A 123 0.52 12.98 11.28
CA GLY A 123 -0.91 12.95 11.64
C GLY A 123 -1.87 13.44 10.54
N ALA A 124 -1.39 13.80 9.35
CA ALA A 124 -2.25 14.11 8.23
C ALA A 124 -2.96 12.86 7.70
N THR A 125 -4.12 13.05 7.05
CA THR A 125 -4.94 11.99 6.46
C THR A 125 -5.34 12.27 5.01
N SER A 126 -4.82 13.35 4.43
CA SER A 126 -4.96 13.65 3.01
C SER A 126 -4.02 12.80 2.17
N GLU A 127 -4.30 12.64 0.88
CA GLU A 127 -3.41 11.97 -0.08
C GLU A 127 -2.06 12.69 -0.11
N ASP A 128 -2.08 14.00 -0.38
CA ASP A 128 -0.90 14.85 -0.44
C ASP A 128 -0.75 15.69 0.82
N VAL A 129 0.47 16.13 1.08
CA VAL A 129 0.80 17.00 2.22
C VAL A 129 1.69 18.15 1.78
N SER A 130 1.47 19.33 2.40
CA SER A 130 2.22 20.56 2.15
C SER A 130 2.65 21.21 3.47
N ASP A 131 3.34 22.35 3.36
CA ASP A 131 3.85 23.12 4.50
C ASP A 131 4.78 22.31 5.39
N LEU A 132 5.61 21.46 4.76
CA LEU A 132 6.55 20.57 5.43
C LEU A 132 7.90 21.25 5.63
N GLY A 133 8.45 21.13 6.82
CA GLY A 133 9.87 21.38 7.08
C GLY A 133 10.74 20.21 6.63
N ALA A 134 12.07 20.38 6.74
CA ALA A 134 12.99 19.27 6.55
C ALA A 134 12.75 18.16 7.57
N GLY A 135 12.82 16.92 7.13
CA GLY A 135 12.57 15.74 7.96
C GLY A 135 12.13 14.53 7.15
N THR A 136 11.96 13.42 7.84
CA THR A 136 11.48 12.17 7.27
C THR A 136 9.98 12.00 7.52
N TYR A 137 9.23 11.75 6.47
CA TYR A 137 7.78 11.54 6.49
C TYR A 137 7.47 10.15 5.95
N SER A 138 6.62 9.43 6.63
CA SER A 138 6.09 8.17 6.11
C SER A 138 4.59 8.23 5.96
N VAL A 139 4.07 7.56 4.95
CA VAL A 139 2.64 7.40 4.73
C VAL A 139 2.30 5.93 4.51
N THR A 140 1.16 5.54 5.05
CA THR A 140 0.51 4.26 4.74
C THR A 140 -0.81 4.57 4.06
N ALA A 141 -0.99 4.02 2.86
CA ALA A 141 -2.27 4.00 2.15
C ALA A 141 -2.94 2.66 2.37
N THR A 142 -4.23 2.66 2.69
CA THR A 142 -5.03 1.47 2.94
C THR A 142 -6.30 1.55 2.10
N ASP A 143 -6.62 0.48 1.39
CA ASP A 143 -7.82 0.36 0.56
C ASP A 143 -9.07 -0.07 1.35
N GLU A 144 -10.22 -0.23 0.66
CA GLU A 144 -11.49 -0.60 1.30
C GLU A 144 -11.49 -2.01 1.91
N ASN A 145 -10.66 -2.92 1.42
CA ASN A 145 -10.53 -4.28 1.93
C ASN A 145 -9.50 -4.41 3.07
N GLY A 146 -8.78 -3.32 3.39
CA GLY A 146 -7.76 -3.29 4.43
C GLY A 146 -6.36 -3.66 3.96
N CYS A 147 -6.15 -3.80 2.65
CA CYS A 147 -4.81 -3.96 2.08
C CYS A 147 -4.04 -2.66 2.16
N SER A 148 -2.74 -2.70 2.42
CA SER A 148 -1.97 -1.49 2.63
C SER A 148 -0.60 -1.52 1.97
N VAL A 149 -0.14 -0.33 1.58
CA VAL A 149 1.21 -0.07 1.07
C VAL A 149 1.75 1.17 1.74
N SER A 150 3.06 1.26 1.94
CA SER A 150 3.69 2.40 2.60
C SER A 150 4.97 2.83 1.90
N ILE A 151 5.29 4.13 2.04
CA ILE A 151 6.53 4.73 1.55
C ILE A 151 7.07 5.71 2.59
N GLU A 152 8.38 5.91 2.58
CA GLU A 152 9.09 6.91 3.38
C GLU A 152 9.78 7.91 2.45
N VAL A 153 9.65 9.19 2.75
CA VAL A 153 10.16 10.31 1.97
C VAL A 153 10.96 11.25 2.85
N GLU A 154 12.14 11.64 2.41
CA GLU A 154 12.99 12.62 3.11
C GLU A 154 12.89 14.00 2.43
N ILE A 155 12.45 15.01 3.17
CA ILE A 155 12.53 16.41 2.79
C ILE A 155 13.81 16.98 3.36
N THR A 156 14.71 17.41 2.48
CA THR A 156 16.02 17.93 2.85
C THR A 156 16.06 19.46 2.87
N GLU A 157 16.99 20.03 3.63
CA GLU A 157 17.24 21.48 3.67
C GLU A 157 18.72 21.81 3.46
N THR A 158 19.02 23.08 3.12
CA THR A 158 20.39 23.60 3.00
C THR A 158 21.00 23.75 4.40
N GLU A 159 22.33 23.81 4.46
CA GLU A 159 23.01 24.23 5.69
C GLU A 159 22.63 25.67 6.06
N GLU A 160 22.62 25.99 7.37
CA GLU A 160 22.40 27.33 7.86
C GLU A 160 23.51 28.27 7.34
N MET A 161 23.10 29.44 6.82
CA MET A 161 24.06 30.45 6.39
C MET A 161 24.76 31.08 7.60
N ALA A 162 26.07 30.95 7.64
CA ALA A 162 26.91 31.58 8.65
C ALA A 162 27.76 32.69 8.04
N ILE A 163 27.85 33.82 8.71
CA ILE A 163 28.79 34.90 8.39
C ILE A 163 29.83 35.04 9.50
N SER A 164 31.06 35.13 9.11
CA SER A 164 32.16 35.46 10.03
C SER A 164 32.91 36.68 9.54
N GLU A 165 33.36 37.49 10.45
CA GLU A 165 34.25 38.62 10.16
C GLU A 165 35.64 38.38 10.75
N SER A 166 36.64 38.91 10.10
CA SER A 166 37.98 39.03 10.66
C SER A 166 38.47 40.46 10.43
N HIS A 167 39.06 41.04 11.44
CA HIS A 167 39.66 42.35 11.34
C HIS A 167 41.07 42.34 11.93
N SER A 168 41.94 43.20 11.43
CA SER A 168 43.25 43.41 12.02
C SER A 168 43.10 44.06 13.40
N SER A 169 43.85 43.61 14.36
CA SER A 169 43.86 44.19 15.70
C SER A 169 45.31 44.49 16.14
N TYR A 170 45.58 45.74 16.30
CA TYR A 170 46.85 46.22 16.80
C TYR A 170 46.61 46.78 18.21
N THR A 171 47.02 46.03 19.24
CA THR A 171 46.88 46.42 20.67
C THR A 171 45.47 46.87 21.05
N GLY A 172 44.43 46.21 20.51
CA GLY A 172 43.03 46.53 20.80
C GLY A 172 42.40 47.60 19.90
N TYR A 173 43.08 48.04 18.88
CA TYR A 173 42.58 48.98 17.86
C TYR A 173 42.57 48.33 16.50
N GLY A 174 41.61 48.68 15.66
CA GLY A 174 41.39 48.08 14.33
C GLY A 174 42.41 48.48 13.25
N VAL A 175 43.31 49.40 13.52
CA VAL A 175 44.38 49.87 12.61
C VAL A 175 45.71 49.98 13.36
N SER A 176 46.83 49.82 12.66
CA SER A 176 48.16 49.75 13.25
C SER A 176 48.63 51.06 13.85
N CYS A 177 48.32 52.20 13.21
CA CYS A 177 48.70 53.54 13.62
C CYS A 177 47.61 54.56 13.33
N ASN A 178 47.62 55.67 14.03
CA ASN A 178 46.68 56.76 13.82
C ASN A 178 46.84 57.36 12.42
N GLY A 179 45.87 57.05 11.51
CA GLY A 179 45.80 57.59 10.14
C GLY A 179 46.38 56.70 9.05
N GLU A 180 46.88 55.48 9.35
CA GLU A 180 47.25 54.48 8.32
C GLU A 180 46.08 53.57 7.98
N GLN A 181 46.01 53.13 6.71
CA GLN A 181 45.03 52.14 6.20
C GLN A 181 45.75 50.82 5.92
N ASP A 182 45.51 49.82 6.71
CA ASP A 182 46.03 48.45 6.63
C ASP A 182 45.00 47.36 7.02
#